data_11822448b9b4fca9772d91d0d2e62d9b
#
_entry.id   11822448b9b4fca9772d91d0d2e62d9b
#
_cell.length_a   1.000
_cell.length_b   1.000
_cell.length_c   1.000
_cell.angle_alpha   90.00
_cell.angle_beta   90.00
_cell.angle_gamma   90.00
#
_symmetry.space_group_name_H-M   'P 1'
#
loop_
_entity.id
_entity.type
_entity.pdbx_description
1 polymer ?
#
loop_
_entity_poly.entity_id
_entity_poly.type
_entity_poly.pdbx_seq_one_letter_code
_entity_poly.pdbx_strand_id
1 'polypeptide(L)'
;MDRWVKNILWILSIAFLLLLLVQTQRQPFSLECLALKNDPKDAPKPELKWSSYNDGSFQEQTENYLRENFAFREFGIRSYNQYCYSLWKKTCNSFFCPGKDHWMYYRPGVLDYYGREATRFFSSEDDMHKYVDHQVDMLNELRNILKQDFGIELLTFIAPDKAFVYPEHLPRMKHDTKIGVPAARFTQKFKETGFPNIDMTSWFAAMADTSSRLLFMPMDTHWTFSSAYGYDSLFRFMDSLNGFGIPRMRINGIEEAPYPGRQDDEATLNLLFKVKNDTPAYSADITVESDSTNRKPRVLFVGDSFIFAFESLIPRMDLISYYENWFYYDKVYKGFEKREYKIDEINRLRSILNVDYVVVYSVGYQWCRGTDGFVEDALSSIKDPEKVEVALMMNEIEAKPYLMEMIREKAEDKGVTIEEMLELDAKWIIENEKR
;
A
#
# COMPACT_ATOMS: atom_id res chain seq x y z
N MET A 1 -34.59 38.45 -25.71
CA MET A 1 -35.13 37.18 -25.17
C MET A 1 -36.56 37.46 -24.74
N ASP A 2 -37.52 36.76 -25.31
CA ASP A 2 -38.95 37.04 -25.16
C ASP A 2 -39.40 36.76 -23.70
N ARG A 3 -40.43 37.53 -23.24
CA ARG A 3 -40.93 37.46 -21.86
C ARG A 3 -41.38 36.04 -21.47
N TRP A 4 -41.97 35.31 -22.40
CA TRP A 4 -42.39 33.92 -22.17
C TRP A 4 -41.20 32.96 -22.01
N VAL A 5 -40.09 33.15 -22.72
CA VAL A 5 -38.84 32.34 -22.56
C VAL A 5 -38.26 32.56 -21.16
N LYS A 6 -38.22 33.81 -20.69
CA LYS A 6 -37.78 34.12 -19.31
C LYS A 6 -38.65 33.44 -18.27
N ASN A 7 -39.98 33.45 -18.45
CA ASN A 7 -40.89 32.80 -17.51
C ASN A 7 -40.72 31.27 -17.50
N ILE A 8 -40.51 30.63 -18.65
CA ILE A 8 -40.24 29.20 -18.73
C ILE A 8 -38.93 28.87 -18.02
N LEU A 9 -37.87 29.61 -18.28
CA LEU A 9 -36.57 29.40 -17.61
C LEU A 9 -36.71 29.57 -16.09
N TRP A 10 -37.49 30.52 -15.63
CA TRP A 10 -37.76 30.76 -14.21
C TRP A 10 -38.50 29.57 -13.57
N ILE A 11 -39.55 29.07 -14.22
CA ILE A 11 -40.32 27.91 -13.76
C ILE A 11 -39.43 26.66 -13.73
N LEU A 12 -38.63 26.42 -14.76
CA LEU A 12 -37.70 25.30 -14.80
C LEU A 12 -36.65 25.38 -13.68
N SER A 13 -36.14 26.58 -13.39
CA SER A 13 -35.19 26.77 -12.29
C SER A 13 -35.80 26.47 -10.93
N ILE A 14 -37.05 26.94 -10.69
CA ILE A 14 -37.77 26.63 -9.44
C ILE A 14 -38.05 25.13 -9.33
N ALA A 15 -38.54 24.50 -10.40
CA ALA A 15 -38.81 23.06 -10.43
C ALA A 15 -37.53 22.24 -10.15
N PHE A 16 -36.42 22.67 -10.71
CA PHE A 16 -35.12 22.03 -10.44
C PHE A 16 -34.72 22.17 -8.96
N LEU A 17 -34.83 23.36 -8.37
CA LEU A 17 -34.53 23.57 -6.95
C LEU A 17 -35.45 22.75 -6.03
N LEU A 18 -36.74 22.66 -6.36
CA LEU A 18 -37.69 21.81 -5.62
C LEU A 18 -37.32 20.32 -5.76
N LEU A 19 -36.93 19.87 -6.94
CA LEU A 19 -36.45 18.49 -7.15
C LEU A 19 -35.23 18.20 -6.28
N LEU A 20 -34.25 19.09 -6.21
CA LEU A 20 -33.08 18.94 -5.34
C LEU A 20 -33.50 18.84 -3.88
N LEU A 21 -34.42 19.68 -3.41
CA LEU A 21 -34.92 19.65 -2.04
C LEU A 21 -35.61 18.33 -1.70
N VAL A 22 -36.48 17.86 -2.60
CA VAL A 22 -37.22 16.59 -2.44
C VAL A 22 -36.24 15.39 -2.44
N GLN A 23 -35.26 15.38 -3.34
CA GLN A 23 -34.26 14.32 -3.40
C GLN A 23 -33.38 14.31 -2.15
N THR A 24 -32.98 15.47 -1.62
CA THR A 24 -32.19 15.57 -0.40
C THR A 24 -32.95 15.02 0.82
N GLN A 25 -34.26 15.27 0.90
CA GLN A 25 -35.04 14.89 2.09
C GLN A 25 -35.68 13.50 2.01
N ARG A 26 -36.14 13.07 0.85
CA ARG A 26 -36.94 11.85 0.66
C ARG A 26 -36.29 10.79 -0.21
N GLN A 27 -35.21 11.14 -0.91
CA GLN A 27 -34.44 10.24 -1.79
C GLN A 27 -35.33 9.37 -2.71
N PRO A 28 -36.30 9.93 -3.45
CA PRO A 28 -37.20 9.16 -4.30
C PRO A 28 -36.45 8.41 -5.43
N PHE A 29 -35.24 8.86 -5.78
CA PHE A 29 -34.37 8.18 -6.74
C PHE A 29 -33.23 7.51 -5.97
N SER A 30 -33.13 6.19 -6.04
CA SER A 30 -31.95 5.44 -5.56
C SER A 30 -30.78 5.66 -6.52
N LEU A 31 -29.69 6.24 -6.02
CA LEU A 31 -28.46 6.52 -6.78
C LEU A 31 -27.27 5.69 -6.25
N GLU A 32 -27.53 4.59 -5.56
CA GLU A 32 -26.48 3.72 -4.99
C GLU A 32 -25.46 3.26 -6.03
N CYS A 33 -25.89 3.02 -7.27
CA CYS A 33 -25.00 2.69 -8.39
C CYS A 33 -24.00 3.80 -8.75
N LEU A 34 -24.24 5.03 -8.25
CA LEU A 34 -23.36 6.18 -8.44
C LEU A 34 -22.50 6.48 -7.20
N ALA A 35 -22.56 5.66 -6.15
CA ALA A 35 -21.74 5.86 -4.96
C ALA A 35 -20.26 6.07 -5.33
N LEU A 36 -19.62 7.05 -4.68
CA LEU A 36 -18.23 7.39 -4.94
C LEU A 36 -17.30 6.37 -4.25
N LYS A 37 -16.25 5.98 -4.94
CA LYS A 37 -15.18 5.18 -4.35
C LYS A 37 -14.32 6.10 -3.46
N ASN A 38 -13.98 5.64 -2.26
CA ASN A 38 -13.14 6.36 -1.29
C ASN A 38 -13.72 7.71 -0.83
N ASP A 39 -15.01 7.80 -0.70
CA ASP A 39 -15.72 9.01 -0.22
C ASP A 39 -16.75 8.59 0.86
N PRO A 40 -16.30 8.30 2.09
CA PRO A 40 -17.19 7.96 3.17
C PRO A 40 -18.13 9.15 3.48
N LYS A 41 -19.40 8.84 3.78
CA LYS A 41 -20.39 9.82 4.23
C LYS A 41 -20.48 9.73 5.74
N ASP A 42 -19.58 10.41 6.43
CA ASP A 42 -19.42 10.31 7.88
C ASP A 42 -20.07 11.48 8.65
N ALA A 43 -20.53 12.53 7.96
CA ALA A 43 -21.13 13.68 8.62
C ALA A 43 -22.51 13.30 9.23
N PRO A 44 -22.65 13.30 10.55
CA PRO A 44 -23.94 13.01 11.19
C PRO A 44 -24.94 14.15 10.94
N LYS A 45 -26.23 13.80 10.93
CA LYS A 45 -27.27 14.82 10.84
C LYS A 45 -27.19 15.76 12.04
N PRO A 46 -27.01 17.07 11.85
CA PRO A 46 -26.83 18.00 12.95
C PRO A 46 -28.12 18.14 13.79
N GLU A 47 -27.95 18.22 15.09
CA GLU A 47 -29.04 18.53 16.03
C GLU A 47 -29.01 20.00 16.41
N LEU A 48 -30.14 20.69 16.24
CA LEU A 48 -30.25 22.07 16.65
C LEU A 48 -30.32 22.18 18.18
N LYS A 49 -29.25 22.68 18.78
CA LYS A 49 -29.15 23.03 20.21
C LYS A 49 -28.85 24.54 20.31
N TRP A 50 -29.40 25.22 21.29
CA TRP A 50 -29.18 26.65 21.46
C TRP A 50 -27.70 27.01 21.66
N SER A 51 -26.96 26.15 22.39
CA SER A 51 -25.50 26.30 22.58
C SER A 51 -24.76 26.23 21.25
N SER A 52 -24.99 25.16 20.45
CA SER A 52 -24.31 24.96 19.18
C SER A 52 -24.70 25.95 18.09
N TYR A 53 -25.92 26.55 18.19
CA TYR A 53 -26.35 27.65 17.30
C TYR A 53 -25.57 28.93 17.61
N ASN A 54 -25.38 29.25 18.92
CA ASN A 54 -24.72 30.48 19.35
C ASN A 54 -23.21 30.46 19.15
N ASP A 55 -22.57 29.31 19.29
CA ASP A 55 -21.11 29.13 19.08
C ASP A 55 -20.73 28.88 17.62
N GLY A 56 -21.69 28.73 16.71
CA GLY A 56 -21.47 28.50 15.28
C GLY A 56 -21.26 27.03 14.89
N SER A 57 -21.16 26.11 15.83
CA SER A 57 -20.88 24.69 15.54
C SER A 57 -22.05 23.98 14.83
N PHE A 58 -23.31 24.41 15.08
CA PHE A 58 -24.47 23.91 14.33
C PHE A 58 -24.41 24.28 12.85
N GLN A 59 -23.98 25.50 12.52
CA GLN A 59 -23.87 25.96 11.14
C GLN A 59 -22.78 25.15 10.41
N GLU A 60 -21.64 24.94 11.03
CA GLU A 60 -20.54 24.14 10.48
C GLU A 60 -20.94 22.67 10.27
N GLN A 61 -21.58 22.05 11.27
CA GLN A 61 -22.09 20.68 11.15
C GLN A 61 -23.16 20.56 10.05
N THR A 62 -24.04 21.57 9.93
CA THR A 62 -25.06 21.61 8.89
C THR A 62 -24.45 21.73 7.50
N GLU A 63 -23.45 22.58 7.33
CA GLU A 63 -22.75 22.75 6.07
C GLU A 63 -22.03 21.44 5.67
N ASN A 64 -21.33 20.80 6.60
CA ASN A 64 -20.68 19.53 6.39
C ASN A 64 -21.67 18.42 5.99
N TYR A 65 -22.77 18.30 6.74
CA TYR A 65 -23.84 17.35 6.43
C TYR A 65 -24.45 17.58 5.05
N LEU A 66 -24.78 18.83 4.70
CA LEU A 66 -25.34 19.17 3.40
C LEU A 66 -24.34 18.92 2.26
N ARG A 67 -23.07 19.21 2.47
CA ARG A 67 -22.01 18.96 1.49
C ARG A 67 -21.89 17.48 1.13
N GLU A 68 -22.05 16.58 2.11
CA GLU A 68 -21.97 15.14 1.89
C GLU A 68 -23.29 14.53 1.40
N ASN A 69 -24.43 15.09 1.80
CA ASN A 69 -25.76 14.53 1.55
C ASN A 69 -26.61 15.34 0.55
N PHE A 70 -25.99 16.29 -0.18
CA PHE A 70 -26.72 17.08 -1.18
C PHE A 70 -27.24 16.20 -2.32
N ALA A 71 -28.48 16.48 -2.76
CA ALA A 71 -29.12 15.74 -3.82
C ALA A 71 -28.30 15.71 -5.12
N PHE A 72 -28.20 14.51 -5.70
CA PHE A 72 -27.43 14.27 -6.93
C PHE A 72 -25.93 14.61 -6.83
N ARG A 73 -25.36 14.73 -5.62
CA ARG A 73 -23.94 15.04 -5.40
C ARG A 73 -23.05 14.08 -6.20
N GLU A 74 -23.26 12.78 -6.03
CA GLU A 74 -22.47 11.75 -6.70
C GLU A 74 -22.58 11.84 -8.23
N PHE A 75 -23.78 12.05 -8.73
CA PHE A 75 -24.01 12.28 -10.17
C PHE A 75 -23.28 13.53 -10.67
N GLY A 76 -23.35 14.63 -9.91
CA GLY A 76 -22.65 15.88 -10.25
C GLY A 76 -21.14 15.71 -10.29
N ILE A 77 -20.56 15.06 -9.27
CA ILE A 77 -19.10 14.78 -9.19
C ILE A 77 -18.69 13.88 -10.36
N ARG A 78 -19.39 12.78 -10.60
CA ARG A 78 -19.08 11.86 -11.70
C ARG A 78 -19.22 12.53 -13.07
N SER A 79 -20.22 13.36 -13.26
CA SER A 79 -20.42 14.10 -14.50
C SER A 79 -19.30 15.11 -14.75
N TYR A 80 -18.87 15.83 -13.72
CA TYR A 80 -17.76 16.77 -13.80
C TYR A 80 -16.42 16.04 -14.06
N ASN A 81 -16.17 14.95 -13.35
CA ASN A 81 -14.98 14.14 -13.58
C ASN A 81 -14.94 13.57 -15.00
N GLN A 82 -16.11 13.09 -15.50
CA GLN A 82 -16.24 12.61 -16.87
C GLN A 82 -15.96 13.72 -17.90
N TYR A 83 -16.48 14.92 -17.66
CA TYR A 83 -16.22 16.08 -18.50
C TYR A 83 -14.71 16.41 -18.55
N CYS A 84 -14.06 16.49 -17.39
CA CYS A 84 -12.63 16.75 -17.31
C CYS A 84 -11.80 15.66 -18.01
N TYR A 85 -12.16 14.40 -17.81
CA TYR A 85 -11.44 13.26 -18.42
C TYR A 85 -11.65 13.21 -19.95
N SER A 86 -12.89 13.37 -20.41
CA SER A 86 -13.23 13.22 -21.83
C SER A 86 -12.64 14.32 -22.71
N LEU A 87 -12.74 15.57 -22.26
CA LEU A 87 -12.33 16.74 -23.05
C LEU A 87 -10.87 17.13 -22.83
N TRP A 88 -10.38 17.03 -21.60
CA TRP A 88 -9.07 17.57 -21.23
C TRP A 88 -8.05 16.51 -20.88
N LYS A 89 -8.43 15.23 -20.87
CA LYS A 89 -7.60 14.14 -20.36
C LYS A 89 -6.99 14.47 -18.99
N LYS A 90 -7.83 15.02 -18.12
CA LYS A 90 -7.47 15.37 -16.73
C LYS A 90 -8.30 14.55 -15.75
N THR A 91 -7.71 14.22 -14.64
CA THR A 91 -8.40 13.63 -13.49
C THR A 91 -8.51 14.66 -12.37
N CYS A 92 -9.62 14.64 -11.63
CA CYS A 92 -9.79 15.41 -10.40
C CYS A 92 -9.11 14.71 -9.22
N ASN A 93 -8.79 13.42 -9.34
CA ASN A 93 -7.96 12.71 -8.37
C ASN A 93 -6.48 13.05 -8.63
N SER A 94 -5.86 13.80 -7.70
CA SER A 94 -4.48 14.28 -7.82
C SER A 94 -3.42 13.17 -7.80
N PHE A 95 -3.77 11.98 -7.33
CA PHE A 95 -2.85 10.83 -7.30
C PHE A 95 -2.65 10.19 -8.67
N PHE A 96 -3.53 10.45 -9.64
CA PHE A 96 -3.47 9.84 -10.96
C PHE A 96 -3.14 10.81 -12.07
N CYS A 97 -2.49 10.29 -13.10
CA CYS A 97 -2.08 11.01 -14.28
C CYS A 97 -2.52 10.23 -15.53
N PRO A 98 -3.50 10.73 -16.30
CA PRO A 98 -3.87 10.12 -17.58
C PRO A 98 -2.72 10.17 -18.58
N GLY A 99 -2.39 9.01 -19.12
CA GLY A 99 -1.44 8.85 -20.23
C GLY A 99 -2.12 8.85 -21.60
N LYS A 100 -1.41 8.37 -22.61
CA LYS A 100 -1.93 8.12 -23.96
C LYS A 100 -2.76 6.84 -23.98
N ASP A 101 -3.57 6.65 -25.01
CA ASP A 101 -4.28 5.40 -25.34
C ASP A 101 -5.12 4.83 -24.16
N HIS A 102 -5.72 5.71 -23.36
CA HIS A 102 -6.48 5.37 -22.16
C HIS A 102 -5.67 4.66 -21.06
N TRP A 103 -4.35 4.87 -21.02
CA TRP A 103 -3.54 4.45 -19.90
C TRP A 103 -3.67 5.42 -18.73
N MET A 104 -3.59 4.88 -17.53
CA MET A 104 -3.57 5.62 -16.27
C MET A 104 -2.30 5.26 -15.50
N TYR A 105 -1.69 6.26 -14.90
CA TYR A 105 -0.48 6.09 -14.09
C TYR A 105 -0.66 6.74 -12.74
N TYR A 106 -0.02 6.18 -11.74
CA TYR A 106 0.15 6.86 -10.47
C TYR A 106 1.11 8.04 -10.65
N ARG A 107 0.72 9.22 -10.20
CA ARG A 107 1.45 10.48 -10.49
C ARG A 107 2.89 10.47 -9.99
N PRO A 108 3.22 9.99 -8.76
CA PRO A 108 4.61 9.89 -8.31
C PRO A 108 5.50 9.09 -9.26
N GLY A 109 5.05 7.94 -9.79
CA GLY A 109 5.82 7.16 -10.76
C GLY A 109 6.08 7.93 -12.06
N VAL A 110 5.09 8.68 -12.56
CA VAL A 110 5.30 9.57 -13.73
C VAL A 110 6.33 10.64 -13.42
N LEU A 111 6.24 11.27 -12.24
CA LEU A 111 7.18 12.31 -11.84
C LEU A 111 8.59 11.75 -11.66
N ASP A 112 8.71 10.55 -11.13
CA ASP A 112 9.98 9.85 -10.96
C ASP A 112 10.64 9.52 -12.30
N TYR A 113 9.87 8.97 -13.26
CA TYR A 113 10.35 8.72 -14.63
C TYR A 113 10.90 9.99 -15.30
N TYR A 114 10.26 11.15 -15.06
CA TYR A 114 10.70 12.43 -15.59
C TYR A 114 11.74 13.14 -14.72
N GLY A 115 12.26 12.52 -13.65
CA GLY A 115 13.25 13.08 -12.72
C GLY A 115 12.72 14.20 -11.84
N ARG A 116 11.41 14.26 -11.62
CA ARG A 116 10.76 15.33 -10.87
C ARG A 116 10.29 14.94 -9.47
N GLU A 117 10.13 13.65 -9.20
CA GLU A 117 9.69 13.22 -7.87
C GLU A 117 10.76 13.53 -6.82
N ALA A 118 12.02 13.23 -7.13
CA ALA A 118 13.15 13.53 -6.24
C ALA A 118 13.24 15.01 -5.84
N THR A 119 12.87 15.94 -6.73
CA THR A 119 12.91 17.38 -6.43
C THR A 119 11.90 17.84 -5.36
N ARG A 120 10.98 16.97 -4.96
CA ARG A 120 10.03 17.23 -3.86
C ARG A 120 10.63 16.91 -2.49
N PHE A 121 11.68 16.11 -2.45
CA PHE A 121 12.33 15.61 -1.25
C PHE A 121 13.73 16.13 -1.07
N PHE A 122 14.44 16.39 -2.16
CA PHE A 122 15.86 16.76 -2.14
C PHE A 122 16.11 18.11 -2.82
N SER A 123 17.02 18.88 -2.25
CA SER A 123 17.42 20.20 -2.77
C SER A 123 18.46 20.10 -3.89
N SER A 124 19.23 19.02 -3.94
CA SER A 124 20.29 18.74 -4.90
C SER A 124 20.55 17.25 -5.04
N GLU A 125 21.31 16.87 -6.08
CA GLU A 125 21.77 15.48 -6.26
C GLU A 125 22.71 15.05 -5.10
N ASP A 126 23.56 15.94 -4.60
CA ASP A 126 24.44 15.68 -3.46
C ASP A 126 23.63 15.43 -2.16
N ASP A 127 22.57 16.18 -1.96
CA ASP A 127 21.63 15.98 -0.85
C ASP A 127 20.96 14.59 -0.94
N MET A 128 20.48 14.22 -2.10
CA MET A 128 19.89 12.88 -2.36
C MET A 128 20.94 11.79 -2.14
N HIS A 129 22.17 11.95 -2.63
CA HIS A 129 23.24 10.96 -2.44
C HIS A 129 23.57 10.76 -0.96
N LYS A 130 23.71 11.84 -0.19
CA LYS A 130 23.97 11.77 1.26
C LYS A 130 22.84 11.05 2.00
N TYR A 131 21.60 11.33 1.61
CA TYR A 131 20.44 10.65 2.18
C TYR A 131 20.46 9.15 1.89
N VAL A 132 20.66 8.77 0.62
CA VAL A 132 20.73 7.37 0.21
C VAL A 132 21.88 6.63 0.88
N ASP A 133 23.07 7.25 0.91
CA ASP A 133 24.26 6.65 1.55
C ASP A 133 23.98 6.39 3.04
N HIS A 134 23.38 7.35 3.75
CA HIS A 134 23.01 7.18 5.15
C HIS A 134 21.98 6.08 5.38
N GLN A 135 20.91 6.02 4.56
CA GLN A 135 19.89 4.97 4.65
C GLN A 135 20.49 3.56 4.41
N VAL A 136 21.38 3.44 3.41
CA VAL A 136 22.02 2.16 3.10
C VAL A 136 23.01 1.75 4.19
N ASP A 137 23.73 2.70 4.79
CA ASP A 137 24.63 2.42 5.92
C ASP A 137 23.81 1.89 7.13
N MET A 138 22.68 2.49 7.44
CA MET A 138 21.80 2.02 8.50
C MET A 138 21.21 0.63 8.19
N LEU A 139 20.79 0.38 6.96
CA LEU A 139 20.30 -0.94 6.54
C LEU A 139 21.40 -2.01 6.67
N ASN A 140 22.64 -1.70 6.29
CA ASN A 140 23.79 -2.61 6.48
C ASN A 140 24.05 -2.88 7.96
N GLU A 141 24.01 -1.86 8.81
CA GLU A 141 24.19 -2.01 10.25
C GLU A 141 23.09 -2.91 10.84
N LEU A 142 21.82 -2.63 10.54
CA LEU A 142 20.69 -3.42 11.00
C LEU A 142 20.80 -4.88 10.54
N ARG A 143 21.11 -5.10 9.25
CA ARG A 143 21.31 -6.44 8.70
C ARG A 143 22.40 -7.20 9.43
N ASN A 144 23.53 -6.55 9.72
CA ASN A 144 24.64 -7.20 10.41
C ASN A 144 24.23 -7.67 11.80
N ILE A 145 23.54 -6.83 12.58
CA ILE A 145 23.02 -7.21 13.91
C ILE A 145 22.01 -8.35 13.78
N LEU A 146 21.00 -8.20 12.92
CA LEU A 146 19.96 -9.22 12.74
C LEU A 146 20.56 -10.58 12.32
N LYS A 147 21.52 -10.57 11.42
CA LYS A 147 22.12 -11.80 10.90
C LYS A 147 23.07 -12.46 11.90
N GLN A 148 23.92 -11.68 12.56
CA GLN A 148 24.97 -12.21 13.45
C GLN A 148 24.39 -12.67 14.79
N ASP A 149 23.48 -11.89 15.37
CA ASP A 149 23.00 -12.12 16.73
C ASP A 149 21.70 -12.97 16.74
N PHE A 150 20.88 -12.91 15.68
CA PHE A 150 19.56 -13.55 15.65
C PHE A 150 19.36 -14.51 14.47
N GLY A 151 20.29 -14.58 13.50
CA GLY A 151 20.14 -15.44 12.32
C GLY A 151 19.09 -14.97 11.32
N ILE A 152 18.60 -13.74 11.44
CA ILE A 152 17.56 -13.16 10.60
C ILE A 152 18.19 -12.46 9.41
N GLU A 153 17.71 -12.74 8.19
CA GLU A 153 18.20 -12.08 6.98
C GLU A 153 17.34 -10.86 6.63
N LEU A 154 18.00 -9.72 6.42
CA LEU A 154 17.36 -8.48 5.94
C LEU A 154 17.75 -8.25 4.48
N LEU A 155 16.74 -8.01 3.63
CA LEU A 155 16.93 -7.71 2.21
C LEU A 155 15.93 -6.66 1.73
N THR A 156 16.21 -6.10 0.53
CA THR A 156 15.31 -5.17 -0.14
C THR A 156 14.80 -5.73 -1.45
N PHE A 157 13.58 -5.34 -1.81
CA PHE A 157 12.94 -5.69 -3.07
C PHE A 157 12.30 -4.42 -3.67
N ILE A 158 12.80 -4.01 -4.83
CA ILE A 158 12.24 -2.88 -5.58
C ILE A 158 11.28 -3.42 -6.61
N ALA A 159 9.98 -3.22 -6.37
CA ALA A 159 8.93 -3.60 -7.29
C ALA A 159 8.98 -2.73 -8.56
N PRO A 160 8.61 -3.27 -9.74
CA PRO A 160 8.66 -2.53 -11.00
C PRO A 160 7.60 -1.43 -11.03
N ASP A 161 7.98 -0.23 -11.46
CA ASP A 161 7.05 0.86 -11.70
C ASP A 161 6.53 0.82 -13.14
N LYS A 162 5.22 0.89 -13.29
CA LYS A 162 4.53 0.92 -14.58
C LYS A 162 5.04 2.04 -15.51
N ALA A 163 5.45 3.19 -14.97
CA ALA A 163 5.98 4.30 -15.75
C ALA A 163 7.32 3.96 -16.42
N PHE A 164 8.13 3.10 -15.82
CA PHE A 164 9.39 2.62 -16.40
C PHE A 164 9.20 1.39 -17.29
N VAL A 165 8.14 0.62 -17.08
CA VAL A 165 7.83 -0.58 -17.88
C VAL A 165 7.10 -0.23 -19.18
N TYR A 166 6.24 0.79 -19.18
CA TYR A 166 5.46 1.24 -20.35
C TYR A 166 5.58 2.76 -20.58
N PRO A 167 6.79 3.27 -20.84
CA PRO A 167 7.03 4.72 -20.97
C PRO A 167 6.38 5.33 -22.22
N GLU A 168 6.08 4.54 -23.24
CA GLU A 168 5.47 5.00 -24.50
C GLU A 168 4.07 5.57 -24.32
N HIS A 169 3.35 5.10 -23.30
CA HIS A 169 2.00 5.58 -22.96
C HIS A 169 1.99 6.75 -21.99
N LEU A 170 3.13 7.21 -21.50
CA LEU A 170 3.21 8.34 -20.58
C LEU A 170 2.71 9.64 -21.21
N PRO A 171 2.11 10.56 -20.43
CA PRO A 171 1.83 11.90 -20.88
C PRO A 171 3.15 12.61 -21.21
N ARG A 172 3.12 13.50 -22.21
CA ARG A 172 4.31 14.30 -22.55
C ARG A 172 4.63 15.26 -21.42
N MET A 173 5.84 15.14 -20.86
CA MET A 173 6.37 16.01 -19.84
C MET A 173 7.85 16.28 -20.11
N LYS A 174 8.38 17.42 -19.66
CA LYS A 174 9.82 17.71 -19.79
C LYS A 174 10.58 16.99 -18.68
N HIS A 175 11.61 16.23 -19.06
CA HIS A 175 12.55 15.66 -18.10
C HIS A 175 13.24 16.77 -17.27
N ASP A 176 13.45 16.50 -16.00
CA ASP A 176 14.31 17.27 -15.11
C ASP A 176 15.43 16.33 -14.65
N THR A 177 16.65 16.65 -15.05
CA THR A 177 17.82 15.79 -14.77
C THR A 177 18.72 16.37 -13.67
N LYS A 178 18.24 17.34 -12.91
CA LYS A 178 19.03 18.00 -11.86
C LYS A 178 19.29 17.09 -10.66
N ILE A 179 18.33 16.22 -10.37
CA ILE A 179 18.43 15.21 -9.32
C ILE A 179 18.05 13.89 -9.97
N GLY A 180 18.88 12.86 -9.82
CA GLY A 180 18.65 11.54 -10.40
C GLY A 180 17.43 10.83 -9.80
N VAL A 181 17.22 9.58 -10.20
CA VAL A 181 16.16 8.70 -9.68
C VAL A 181 16.66 8.03 -8.40
N PRO A 182 16.06 8.26 -7.22
CA PRO A 182 16.53 7.72 -5.95
C PRO A 182 16.64 6.20 -5.93
N ALA A 183 15.66 5.47 -6.46
CA ALA A 183 15.70 4.01 -6.53
C ALA A 183 16.95 3.49 -7.27
N ALA A 184 17.34 4.14 -8.38
CA ALA A 184 18.55 3.77 -9.12
C ALA A 184 19.82 4.00 -8.29
N ARG A 185 19.87 5.09 -7.51
CA ARG A 185 20.98 5.36 -6.59
C ARG A 185 21.02 4.35 -5.45
N PHE A 186 19.87 3.96 -4.88
CA PHE A 186 19.78 2.89 -3.88
C PHE A 186 20.31 1.58 -4.45
N THR A 187 19.84 1.15 -5.64
CA THR A 187 20.30 -0.07 -6.32
C THR A 187 21.81 -0.06 -6.55
N GLN A 188 22.36 1.07 -7.00
CA GLN A 188 23.80 1.24 -7.14
C GLN A 188 24.53 1.08 -5.81
N LYS A 189 24.07 1.75 -4.75
CA LYS A 189 24.71 1.73 -3.43
C LYS A 189 24.60 0.34 -2.77
N PHE A 190 23.47 -0.36 -2.91
CA PHE A 190 23.32 -1.74 -2.48
C PHE A 190 24.36 -2.65 -3.14
N LYS A 191 24.58 -2.49 -4.44
CA LYS A 191 25.61 -3.23 -5.16
C LYS A 191 27.02 -2.91 -4.66
N GLU A 192 27.33 -1.63 -4.40
CA GLU A 192 28.62 -1.17 -3.90
C GLU A 192 28.94 -1.76 -2.51
N THR A 193 27.93 -1.86 -1.64
CA THR A 193 28.08 -2.37 -0.26
C THR A 193 27.88 -3.87 -0.12
N GLY A 194 27.40 -4.55 -1.18
CA GLY A 194 27.04 -5.97 -1.12
C GLY A 194 25.75 -6.24 -0.31
N PHE A 195 24.90 -5.22 -0.11
CA PHE A 195 23.61 -5.41 0.53
C PHE A 195 22.67 -6.22 -0.36
N PRO A 196 21.96 -7.25 0.16
CA PRO A 196 21.06 -8.07 -0.64
C PRO A 196 19.86 -7.26 -1.14
N ASN A 197 19.81 -7.08 -2.46
CA ASN A 197 18.74 -6.34 -3.13
C ASN A 197 18.33 -7.02 -4.43
N ILE A 198 17.04 -7.00 -4.71
CA ILE A 198 16.48 -7.28 -6.04
C ILE A 198 15.78 -6.01 -6.54
N ASP A 199 16.17 -5.55 -7.74
CA ASP A 199 15.46 -4.51 -8.49
C ASP A 199 14.84 -5.13 -9.74
N MET A 200 13.50 -5.18 -9.77
CA MET A 200 12.75 -5.82 -10.84
C MET A 200 12.48 -4.89 -12.03
N THR A 201 12.80 -3.59 -11.93
CA THR A 201 12.40 -2.57 -12.91
C THR A 201 12.93 -2.88 -14.31
N SER A 202 14.24 -3.09 -14.45
CA SER A 202 14.87 -3.36 -15.75
C SER A 202 14.43 -4.70 -16.35
N TRP A 203 14.25 -5.72 -15.51
CA TRP A 203 13.81 -7.03 -15.98
C TRP A 203 12.38 -6.99 -16.49
N PHE A 204 11.47 -6.30 -15.79
CA PHE A 204 10.09 -6.14 -16.22
C PHE A 204 9.98 -5.29 -17.49
N ALA A 205 10.80 -4.24 -17.65
CA ALA A 205 10.86 -3.48 -18.89
C ALA A 205 11.26 -4.37 -20.07
N ALA A 206 12.33 -5.17 -19.92
CA ALA A 206 12.75 -6.12 -20.94
C ALA A 206 11.70 -7.23 -21.22
N MET A 207 10.98 -7.68 -20.20
CA MET A 207 9.89 -8.63 -20.36
C MET A 207 8.71 -8.01 -21.10
N ALA A 208 8.38 -6.74 -20.87
CA ALA A 208 7.31 -6.04 -21.56
C ALA A 208 7.56 -5.94 -23.08
N ASP A 209 8.82 -5.74 -23.48
CA ASP A 209 9.20 -5.68 -24.90
C ASP A 209 8.98 -7.01 -25.66
N THR A 210 8.98 -8.13 -24.95
CA THR A 210 8.89 -9.48 -25.55
C THR A 210 7.57 -10.19 -25.25
N SER A 211 6.83 -9.75 -24.24
CA SER A 211 5.58 -10.35 -23.83
C SER A 211 4.42 -10.00 -24.77
N SER A 212 3.66 -11.01 -25.19
CA SER A 212 2.38 -10.79 -25.88
C SER A 212 1.23 -10.37 -24.93
N ARG A 213 1.48 -10.35 -23.62
CA ARG A 213 0.49 -10.00 -22.58
C ARG A 213 1.00 -8.80 -21.78
N LEU A 214 0.10 -7.89 -21.45
CA LEU A 214 0.44 -6.73 -20.62
C LEU A 214 0.75 -7.17 -19.19
N LEU A 215 1.88 -6.73 -18.66
CA LEU A 215 2.33 -6.99 -17.29
C LEU A 215 1.60 -6.11 -16.26
N PHE A 216 1.01 -5.02 -16.72
CA PHE A 216 0.16 -4.08 -15.98
C PHE A 216 -1.10 -3.80 -16.78
N MET A 217 -2.22 -3.67 -16.10
CA MET A 217 -3.45 -3.25 -16.77
C MET A 217 -3.41 -1.74 -17.08
N PRO A 218 -3.97 -1.30 -18.22
CA PRO A 218 -3.94 0.11 -18.60
C PRO A 218 -4.51 1.08 -17.55
N MET A 219 -5.56 0.68 -16.83
CA MET A 219 -6.28 1.51 -15.87
C MET A 219 -6.04 1.10 -14.41
N ASP A 220 -4.92 0.41 -14.14
CA ASP A 220 -4.48 0.02 -12.81
C ASP A 220 -2.98 0.32 -12.64
N THR A 221 -2.57 0.69 -11.45
CA THR A 221 -1.16 0.97 -11.12
C THR A 221 -0.38 -0.30 -10.82
N HIS A 222 -1.05 -1.31 -10.27
CA HIS A 222 -0.38 -2.51 -9.82
C HIS A 222 -0.11 -3.50 -10.96
N TRP A 223 0.92 -4.30 -10.78
CA TRP A 223 1.19 -5.45 -11.63
C TRP A 223 0.08 -6.51 -11.54
N THR A 224 0.01 -7.38 -12.55
CA THR A 224 -1.06 -8.39 -12.69
C THR A 224 -0.51 -9.80 -12.38
N PHE A 225 -0.82 -10.77 -13.27
CA PHE A 225 -0.22 -12.12 -13.23
C PHE A 225 1.31 -12.09 -13.18
N SER A 226 1.90 -11.03 -13.67
CA SER A 226 3.35 -10.82 -13.73
C SER A 226 3.98 -10.74 -12.33
N SER A 227 3.21 -10.39 -11.30
CA SER A 227 3.65 -10.43 -9.91
C SER A 227 4.18 -11.81 -9.49
N ALA A 228 3.63 -12.90 -10.06
CA ALA A 228 4.10 -14.25 -9.82
C ALA A 228 5.59 -14.44 -10.16
N TYR A 229 6.06 -13.84 -11.25
CA TYR A 229 7.48 -13.88 -11.61
C TYR A 229 8.35 -13.09 -10.63
N GLY A 230 7.86 -11.95 -10.15
CA GLY A 230 8.54 -11.16 -9.13
C GLY A 230 8.70 -11.94 -7.82
N TYR A 231 7.65 -12.60 -7.37
CA TYR A 231 7.69 -13.39 -6.13
C TYR A 231 8.50 -14.68 -6.27
N ASP A 232 8.43 -15.39 -7.40
CA ASP A 232 9.33 -16.52 -7.64
C ASP A 232 10.80 -16.08 -7.52
N SER A 233 11.14 -14.95 -8.12
CA SER A 233 12.49 -14.37 -8.02
C SER A 233 12.85 -14.00 -6.58
N LEU A 234 11.93 -13.40 -5.81
CA LEU A 234 12.14 -13.05 -4.41
C LEU A 234 12.43 -14.29 -3.56
N PHE A 235 11.61 -15.34 -3.65
CA PHE A 235 11.79 -16.54 -2.84
C PHE A 235 13.06 -17.30 -3.20
N ARG A 236 13.41 -17.39 -4.47
CA ARG A 236 14.70 -17.98 -4.91
C ARG A 236 15.88 -17.17 -4.40
N PHE A 237 15.78 -15.85 -4.39
CA PHE A 237 16.82 -15.00 -3.84
C PHE A 237 16.95 -15.17 -2.33
N MET A 238 15.84 -15.18 -1.59
CA MET A 238 15.82 -15.45 -0.15
C MET A 238 16.51 -16.77 0.15
N ASP A 239 16.15 -17.84 -0.58
CA ASP A 239 16.76 -19.15 -0.42
C ASP A 239 18.28 -19.15 -0.70
N SER A 240 18.72 -18.39 -1.69
CA SER A 240 20.15 -18.29 -2.05
C SER A 240 21.01 -17.59 -1.01
N LEU A 241 20.42 -16.78 -0.12
CA LEU A 241 21.16 -16.01 0.88
C LEU A 241 21.68 -16.87 2.05
N ASN A 242 20.96 -17.93 2.40
CA ASN A 242 21.29 -18.76 3.56
C ASN A 242 21.00 -20.27 3.38
N GLY A 243 20.50 -20.69 2.20
CA GLY A 243 20.18 -22.09 1.94
C GLY A 243 19.06 -22.63 2.85
N PHE A 244 18.05 -21.82 3.10
CA PHE A 244 16.96 -22.16 4.03
C PHE A 244 16.15 -23.39 3.58
N GLY A 245 16.12 -23.67 2.28
CA GLY A 245 15.37 -24.78 1.70
C GLY A 245 13.90 -24.41 1.46
N ILE A 246 13.64 -23.19 0.98
CA ILE A 246 12.27 -22.72 0.69
C ILE A 246 11.66 -23.57 -0.44
N PRO A 247 10.38 -24.01 -0.33
CA PRO A 247 9.68 -24.68 -1.42
C PRO A 247 9.70 -23.84 -2.71
N ARG A 248 9.71 -24.49 -3.87
CA ARG A 248 9.81 -23.81 -5.16
C ARG A 248 8.45 -23.52 -5.73
N MET A 249 8.22 -22.27 -6.09
CA MET A 249 7.07 -21.88 -6.90
C MET A 249 7.33 -22.24 -8.36
N ARG A 250 6.32 -22.82 -9.01
CA ARG A 250 6.31 -23.14 -10.43
C ARG A 250 5.12 -22.46 -11.10
N ILE A 251 5.39 -21.65 -12.12
CA ILE A 251 4.38 -21.06 -12.98
C ILE A 251 4.14 -22.00 -14.14
N ASN A 252 3.00 -22.72 -14.15
CA ASN A 252 2.67 -23.71 -15.17
C ASN A 252 2.19 -23.07 -16.47
N GLY A 253 1.52 -21.92 -16.35
CA GLY A 253 0.99 -21.19 -17.49
C GLY A 253 0.34 -19.87 -17.09
N ILE A 254 -0.05 -19.10 -18.08
CA ILE A 254 -0.82 -17.86 -17.92
C ILE A 254 -2.14 -18.03 -18.63
N GLU A 255 -3.22 -17.98 -17.89
CA GLU A 255 -4.59 -18.21 -18.37
C GLU A 255 -5.35 -16.89 -18.44
N GLU A 256 -6.31 -16.80 -19.37
CA GLU A 256 -7.22 -15.67 -19.41
C GLU A 256 -8.15 -15.72 -18.19
N ALA A 257 -8.23 -14.63 -17.48
CA ALA A 257 -9.05 -14.47 -16.29
C ALA A 257 -10.31 -13.64 -16.60
N PRO A 258 -11.41 -13.83 -15.86
CA PRO A 258 -12.56 -12.96 -15.98
C PRO A 258 -12.15 -11.51 -15.77
N TYR A 259 -12.54 -10.64 -16.69
CA TYR A 259 -12.26 -9.21 -16.56
C TYR A 259 -12.97 -8.67 -15.30
N PRO A 260 -12.29 -7.98 -14.39
CA PRO A 260 -12.85 -7.55 -13.11
C PRO A 260 -13.93 -6.45 -13.23
N GLY A 261 -14.39 -6.17 -14.44
CA GLY A 261 -15.39 -5.17 -14.72
C GLY A 261 -14.81 -3.77 -14.81
N ARG A 262 -14.52 -3.11 -13.71
CA ARG A 262 -13.80 -1.83 -13.61
C ARG A 262 -12.53 -2.08 -12.81
N GLN A 263 -11.38 -1.61 -13.32
CA GLN A 263 -10.11 -1.72 -12.60
C GLN A 263 -10.16 -0.81 -11.35
N ASP A 264 -9.44 -1.20 -10.29
CA ASP A 264 -9.57 -0.53 -9.00
C ASP A 264 -9.20 0.95 -9.06
N ASP A 265 -8.12 1.30 -9.73
CA ASP A 265 -7.71 2.70 -9.88
C ASP A 265 -8.69 3.50 -10.76
N GLU A 266 -9.22 2.88 -11.84
CA GLU A 266 -10.29 3.50 -12.63
C GLU A 266 -11.51 3.83 -11.77
N ALA A 267 -11.86 2.94 -10.84
CA ALA A 267 -13.01 3.16 -9.95
C ALA A 267 -12.81 4.41 -9.08
N THR A 268 -11.57 4.70 -8.65
CA THR A 268 -11.25 5.88 -7.83
C THR A 268 -11.35 7.20 -8.59
N LEU A 269 -11.37 7.19 -9.92
CA LEU A 269 -11.59 8.39 -10.73
C LEU A 269 -13.03 8.90 -10.64
N ASN A 270 -13.94 8.07 -10.15
CA ASN A 270 -15.34 8.40 -10.02
C ASN A 270 -15.94 8.98 -11.33
N LEU A 271 -15.67 8.32 -12.46
CA LEU A 271 -16.25 8.68 -13.75
C LEU A 271 -17.70 8.22 -13.86
N LEU A 272 -18.50 8.94 -14.65
CA LEU A 272 -19.90 8.57 -14.93
C LEU A 272 -19.96 7.29 -15.78
N PHE A 273 -19.13 7.21 -16.80
CA PHE A 273 -19.02 6.05 -17.70
C PHE A 273 -17.68 5.35 -17.49
N LYS A 274 -17.70 4.03 -17.66
CA LYS A 274 -16.48 3.21 -17.68
C LYS A 274 -15.59 3.65 -18.85
N VAL A 275 -14.27 3.69 -18.64
CA VAL A 275 -13.31 3.89 -19.72
C VAL A 275 -13.35 2.64 -20.60
N LYS A 276 -13.48 2.84 -21.93
CA LYS A 276 -13.46 1.72 -22.86
C LYS A 276 -12.06 1.11 -22.86
N ASN A 277 -11.97 -0.12 -22.39
CA ASN A 277 -10.74 -0.90 -22.37
C ASN A 277 -11.09 -2.36 -22.63
N ASP A 278 -10.65 -2.87 -23.75
CA ASP A 278 -10.92 -4.25 -24.19
C ASP A 278 -9.70 -5.17 -23.90
N THR A 279 -8.78 -4.74 -23.04
CA THR A 279 -7.57 -5.50 -22.69
C THR A 279 -7.94 -6.74 -21.87
N PRO A 280 -7.59 -7.95 -22.31
CA PRO A 280 -7.84 -9.16 -21.54
C PRO A 280 -7.08 -9.14 -20.20
N ALA A 281 -7.74 -9.62 -19.14
CA ALA A 281 -7.09 -9.88 -17.87
C ALA A 281 -6.51 -11.30 -17.86
N TYR A 282 -5.43 -11.50 -17.12
CA TYR A 282 -4.75 -12.79 -17.02
C TYR A 282 -4.44 -13.13 -15.57
N SER A 283 -4.39 -14.41 -15.25
CA SER A 283 -3.91 -14.97 -13.99
C SER A 283 -2.80 -15.99 -14.24
N ALA A 284 -1.89 -16.13 -13.29
CA ALA A 284 -0.88 -17.17 -13.31
C ALA A 284 -1.45 -18.47 -12.70
N ASP A 285 -1.29 -19.59 -13.40
CA ASP A 285 -1.46 -20.91 -12.82
C ASP A 285 -0.16 -21.30 -12.10
N ILE A 286 -0.26 -21.50 -10.79
CA ILE A 286 0.89 -21.68 -9.91
C ILE A 286 0.73 -22.98 -9.12
N THR A 287 1.80 -23.76 -9.08
CA THR A 287 1.96 -24.88 -8.15
C THR A 287 3.20 -24.69 -7.29
N VAL A 288 3.24 -25.34 -6.13
CA VAL A 288 4.40 -25.34 -5.24
C VAL A 288 4.97 -26.74 -5.19
N GLU A 289 6.26 -26.86 -5.53
CA GLU A 289 7.03 -28.08 -5.40
C GLU A 289 7.72 -28.06 -4.03
N SER A 290 7.32 -29.01 -3.18
CA SER A 290 7.88 -29.15 -1.83
C SER A 290 8.15 -30.62 -1.54
N ASP A 291 9.23 -30.87 -0.81
CA ASP A 291 9.59 -32.18 -0.28
C ASP A 291 9.81 -32.12 1.25
N SER A 292 10.18 -33.25 1.85
CA SER A 292 10.36 -33.35 3.30
C SER A 292 11.53 -32.55 3.85
N THR A 293 12.41 -32.04 3.01
CA THR A 293 13.59 -31.24 3.39
C THR A 293 13.30 -29.75 3.37
N ASN A 294 12.21 -29.34 2.70
CA ASN A 294 11.85 -27.93 2.58
C ASN A 294 11.34 -27.36 3.91
N ARG A 295 11.67 -26.09 4.12
CA ARG A 295 11.23 -25.29 5.27
C ARG A 295 10.48 -24.07 4.79
N LYS A 296 9.39 -23.75 5.47
CA LYS A 296 8.58 -22.56 5.17
C LYS A 296 9.01 -21.44 6.10
N PRO A 297 9.62 -20.38 5.59
CA PRO A 297 10.08 -19.27 6.42
C PRO A 297 8.92 -18.47 7.04
N ARG A 298 9.24 -17.77 8.10
CA ARG A 298 8.45 -16.67 8.66
C ARG A 298 8.97 -15.38 8.07
N VAL A 299 8.12 -14.52 7.52
CA VAL A 299 8.55 -13.32 6.78
C VAL A 299 7.83 -12.07 7.27
N LEU A 300 8.60 -11.03 7.54
CA LEU A 300 8.11 -9.68 7.74
C LEU A 300 8.31 -8.87 6.45
N PHE A 301 7.24 -8.38 5.87
CA PHE A 301 7.25 -7.42 4.77
C PHE A 301 7.04 -6.01 5.32
N VAL A 302 7.88 -5.06 4.89
CA VAL A 302 7.75 -3.64 5.24
C VAL A 302 7.72 -2.84 3.94
N GLY A 303 6.59 -2.22 3.60
CA GLY A 303 6.51 -1.52 2.33
C GLY A 303 5.12 -1.02 1.92
N ASP A 304 4.89 -0.99 0.63
CA ASP A 304 3.72 -0.35 0.01
C ASP A 304 2.65 -1.33 -0.51
N SER A 305 1.70 -0.81 -1.27
CA SER A 305 0.55 -1.57 -1.78
C SER A 305 0.89 -2.66 -2.81
N PHE A 306 2.10 -2.69 -3.36
CA PHE A 306 2.51 -3.76 -4.27
C PHE A 306 2.54 -5.15 -3.61
N ILE A 307 2.61 -5.20 -2.27
CA ILE A 307 2.50 -6.44 -1.49
C ILE A 307 1.11 -7.10 -1.61
N PHE A 308 0.03 -6.35 -1.89
CA PHE A 308 -1.31 -6.93 -1.96
C PHE A 308 -1.49 -7.94 -3.10
N ALA A 309 -0.72 -7.81 -4.18
CA ALA A 309 -0.67 -8.84 -5.20
C ALA A 309 -0.12 -10.16 -4.63
N PHE A 310 0.87 -10.10 -3.72
CA PHE A 310 1.38 -11.25 -2.99
C PHE A 310 0.32 -11.84 -2.06
N GLU A 311 -0.37 -11.03 -1.27
CA GLU A 311 -1.42 -11.50 -0.37
C GLU A 311 -2.54 -12.26 -1.10
N SER A 312 -2.82 -11.92 -2.36
CA SER A 312 -3.76 -12.66 -3.19
C SER A 312 -3.25 -14.04 -3.62
N LEU A 313 -1.94 -14.22 -3.67
CA LEU A 313 -1.26 -15.46 -4.08
C LEU A 313 -0.91 -16.37 -2.89
N ILE A 314 -0.61 -15.81 -1.71
CA ILE A 314 -0.18 -16.54 -0.50
C ILE A 314 -1.02 -17.79 -0.20
N PRO A 315 -2.37 -17.75 -0.20
CA PRO A 315 -3.19 -18.92 0.13
C PRO A 315 -3.01 -20.08 -0.84
N ARG A 316 -2.49 -19.80 -2.04
CA ARG A 316 -2.26 -20.79 -3.10
C ARG A 316 -0.84 -21.34 -3.09
N MET A 317 0.09 -20.61 -2.45
CA MET A 317 1.51 -20.87 -2.64
C MET A 317 2.11 -21.77 -1.57
N ASP A 318 1.53 -21.87 -0.39
CA ASP A 318 2.06 -22.68 0.73
C ASP A 318 3.60 -22.60 0.92
N LEU A 319 4.17 -21.42 0.61
CA LEU A 319 5.61 -21.15 0.60
C LEU A 319 6.15 -20.67 1.94
N ILE A 320 5.28 -20.07 2.75
CA ILE A 320 5.63 -19.45 4.04
C ILE A 320 4.76 -20.01 5.15
N SER A 321 5.31 -20.08 6.36
CA SER A 321 4.59 -20.55 7.56
C SER A 321 3.87 -19.42 8.28
N TYR A 322 4.41 -18.21 8.18
CA TYR A 322 3.87 -17.01 8.80
C TYR A 322 4.31 -15.77 8.02
N TYR A 323 3.47 -14.72 7.99
CA TYR A 323 3.88 -13.39 7.53
C TYR A 323 3.24 -12.28 8.35
N GLU A 324 3.95 -11.15 8.41
CA GLU A 324 3.40 -9.85 8.75
C GLU A 324 3.65 -8.90 7.58
N ASN A 325 2.72 -7.95 7.37
CA ASN A 325 2.88 -6.87 6.41
C ASN A 325 2.72 -5.53 7.13
N TRP A 326 3.79 -4.74 7.18
CA TRP A 326 3.82 -3.39 7.71
C TRP A 326 3.65 -2.39 6.57
N PHE A 327 2.40 -2.06 6.32
CA PHE A 327 1.97 -1.25 5.19
C PHE A 327 2.23 0.23 5.45
N TYR A 328 3.12 0.85 4.66
CA TYR A 328 3.61 2.22 4.80
C TYR A 328 4.14 2.54 6.20
N TYR A 329 4.58 1.55 6.94
CA TYR A 329 5.01 1.70 8.34
C TYR A 329 3.96 2.41 9.22
N ASP A 330 2.69 2.21 8.92
CA ASP A 330 1.53 2.78 9.60
C ASP A 330 0.56 1.69 10.08
N LYS A 331 0.18 0.79 9.15
CA LYS A 331 -0.73 -0.33 9.41
C LYS A 331 -0.01 -1.67 9.37
N VAL A 332 -0.46 -2.58 10.21
CA VAL A 332 0.08 -3.94 10.32
C VAL A 332 -1.01 -4.95 10.04
N TYR A 333 -0.75 -5.84 9.09
CA TYR A 333 -1.60 -7.00 8.80
C TYR A 333 -0.86 -8.27 9.23
N LYS A 334 -1.41 -8.98 10.23
CA LYS A 334 -0.78 -10.18 10.80
C LYS A 334 -1.41 -11.45 10.24
N GLY A 335 -0.56 -12.33 9.70
CA GLY A 335 -0.92 -13.69 9.31
C GLY A 335 -2.00 -13.78 8.24
N PHE A 336 -2.53 -15.00 8.05
CA PHE A 336 -3.54 -15.29 7.04
C PHE A 336 -4.93 -14.75 7.39
N GLU A 337 -5.17 -14.37 8.64
CA GLU A 337 -6.45 -13.83 9.11
C GLU A 337 -6.67 -12.37 8.73
N LYS A 338 -5.67 -11.71 8.16
CA LYS A 338 -5.70 -10.28 7.74
C LYS A 338 -6.19 -9.32 8.84
N ARG A 339 -5.89 -9.61 10.09
CA ARG A 339 -6.21 -8.73 11.19
C ARG A 339 -5.36 -7.46 11.11
N GLU A 340 -6.02 -6.30 11.07
CA GLU A 340 -5.37 -4.99 10.97
C GLU A 340 -5.09 -4.44 12.37
N TYR A 341 -3.89 -3.88 12.55
CA TYR A 341 -3.46 -3.11 13.72
C TYR A 341 -2.78 -1.84 13.23
N LYS A 342 -2.62 -0.86 14.10
CA LYS A 342 -1.68 0.23 13.85
C LYS A 342 -0.29 -0.18 14.27
N ILE A 343 0.72 0.45 13.68
CA ILE A 343 2.13 0.14 13.95
C ILE A 343 2.54 0.44 15.41
N ASP A 344 1.87 1.39 16.05
CA ASP A 344 2.08 1.76 17.45
C ASP A 344 1.33 0.86 18.46
N GLU A 345 0.42 0.00 18.00
CA GLU A 345 -0.32 -0.96 18.81
C GLU A 345 0.43 -2.30 19.00
N ILE A 346 1.59 -2.47 18.36
CA ILE A 346 2.39 -3.69 18.42
C ILE A 346 3.79 -3.43 18.98
N ASN A 347 4.39 -4.46 19.59
CA ASN A 347 5.82 -4.44 19.89
C ASN A 347 6.61 -4.77 18.60
N ARG A 348 7.11 -3.73 17.93
CA ARG A 348 7.80 -3.84 16.62
C ARG A 348 9.05 -4.71 16.68
N LEU A 349 9.86 -4.54 17.73
CA LEU A 349 11.08 -5.33 17.89
C LEU A 349 10.78 -6.81 18.05
N ARG A 350 9.74 -7.16 18.80
CA ARG A 350 9.26 -8.53 18.94
C ARG A 350 8.90 -9.14 17.58
N SER A 351 8.15 -8.43 16.74
CA SER A 351 7.79 -8.90 15.40
C SER A 351 9.03 -9.11 14.52
N ILE A 352 10.00 -8.17 14.56
CA ILE A 352 11.28 -8.30 13.84
C ILE A 352 12.05 -9.55 14.31
N LEU A 353 12.12 -9.79 15.62
CA LEU A 353 12.85 -10.92 16.20
C LEU A 353 12.11 -12.28 16.12
N ASN A 354 10.89 -12.29 15.54
CA ASN A 354 10.07 -13.51 15.41
C ASN A 354 9.96 -14.03 13.96
N VAL A 355 10.84 -13.58 13.08
CA VAL A 355 10.84 -13.99 11.66
C VAL A 355 12.22 -14.51 11.22
N ASP A 356 12.27 -15.21 10.08
CA ASP A 356 13.49 -15.65 9.45
C ASP A 356 14.03 -14.62 8.44
N TYR A 357 13.12 -13.84 7.86
CA TYR A 357 13.43 -12.80 6.88
C TYR A 357 12.66 -11.51 7.14
N VAL A 358 13.34 -10.39 6.98
CA VAL A 358 12.75 -9.06 6.86
C VAL A 358 12.96 -8.56 5.43
N VAL A 359 11.88 -8.25 4.74
CA VAL A 359 11.90 -7.78 3.34
C VAL A 359 11.37 -6.34 3.30
N VAL A 360 12.26 -5.38 3.06
CA VAL A 360 11.85 -4.01 2.74
C VAL A 360 11.43 -3.98 1.27
N TYR A 361 10.14 -3.74 1.05
CA TYR A 361 9.49 -3.98 -0.22
C TYR A 361 8.72 -2.75 -0.67
N SER A 362 9.15 -2.11 -1.78
CA SER A 362 8.40 -0.97 -2.32
C SER A 362 8.69 -0.73 -3.80
N VAL A 363 7.75 -0.03 -4.46
CA VAL A 363 7.91 0.42 -5.84
C VAL A 363 8.94 1.56 -5.93
N GLY A 364 9.56 1.72 -7.10
CA GLY A 364 10.70 2.63 -7.31
C GLY A 364 10.52 4.04 -6.76
N TYR A 365 9.40 4.71 -7.05
CA TYR A 365 9.18 6.10 -6.61
C TYR A 365 9.07 6.28 -5.09
N GLN A 366 8.77 5.23 -4.31
CA GLN A 366 8.71 5.32 -2.84
C GLN A 366 10.11 5.47 -2.21
N TRP A 367 11.15 5.05 -2.90
CA TRP A 367 12.51 5.16 -2.38
C TRP A 367 13.00 6.60 -2.17
N CYS A 368 12.26 7.63 -2.64
CA CYS A 368 12.44 9.00 -2.21
C CYS A 368 12.26 9.19 -0.69
N ARG A 369 11.54 8.27 -0.04
CA ARG A 369 11.23 8.28 1.40
C ARG A 369 12.06 7.26 2.18
N GLY A 370 12.96 6.55 1.50
CA GLY A 370 13.75 5.47 2.08
C GLY A 370 12.86 4.34 2.59
N THR A 371 12.98 4.03 3.88
CA THR A 371 12.22 2.97 4.56
C THR A 371 11.04 3.50 5.39
N ASP A 372 10.57 4.72 5.13
CA ASP A 372 9.49 5.39 5.89
C ASP A 372 9.72 5.41 7.44
N GLY A 373 10.99 5.42 7.87
CA GLY A 373 11.37 5.44 9.31
C GLY A 373 11.58 4.06 9.93
N PHE A 374 11.34 2.97 9.19
CA PHE A 374 11.51 1.62 9.70
C PHE A 374 12.92 1.33 10.19
N VAL A 375 13.95 1.64 9.39
CA VAL A 375 15.33 1.29 9.74
C VAL A 375 15.85 2.06 10.94
N GLU A 376 15.45 3.33 11.08
CA GLU A 376 15.80 4.18 12.22
C GLU A 376 15.23 3.63 13.54
N ASP A 377 13.95 3.27 13.50
CA ASP A 377 13.26 2.74 14.68
C ASP A 377 13.78 1.34 15.05
N ALA A 378 13.97 0.47 14.06
CA ALA A 378 14.51 -0.87 14.28
C ALA A 378 15.91 -0.83 14.90
N LEU A 379 16.81 0.03 14.38
CA LEU A 379 18.15 0.22 14.93
C LEU A 379 18.13 0.78 16.35
N SER A 380 17.29 1.78 16.60
CA SER A 380 17.13 2.36 17.92
C SER A 380 16.67 1.32 18.95
N SER A 381 15.77 0.44 18.55
CA SER A 381 15.18 -0.57 19.42
C SER A 381 16.12 -1.77 19.65
N ILE A 382 16.79 -2.27 18.59
CA ILE A 382 17.63 -3.46 18.70
C ILE A 382 18.97 -3.21 19.43
N LYS A 383 19.41 -1.95 19.51
CA LYS A 383 20.59 -1.53 20.28
C LYS A 383 20.30 -1.36 21.78
N ASP A 384 19.05 -1.48 22.20
CA ASP A 384 18.63 -1.42 23.61
C ASP A 384 18.51 -2.86 24.17
N PRO A 385 19.44 -3.33 25.03
CA PRO A 385 19.45 -4.70 25.53
C PRO A 385 18.19 -5.07 26.34
N GLU A 386 17.59 -4.10 27.04
CA GLU A 386 16.37 -4.34 27.83
C GLU A 386 15.17 -4.59 26.90
N LYS A 387 15.06 -3.82 25.83
CA LYS A 387 14.01 -4.02 24.82
C LYS A 387 14.18 -5.36 24.10
N VAL A 388 15.40 -5.75 23.79
CA VAL A 388 15.71 -7.04 23.16
C VAL A 388 15.32 -8.18 24.09
N GLU A 389 15.71 -8.14 25.36
CA GLU A 389 15.38 -9.16 26.34
C GLU A 389 13.86 -9.33 26.50
N VAL A 390 13.12 -8.21 26.60
CA VAL A 390 11.66 -8.23 26.67
C VAL A 390 11.03 -8.81 25.40
N ALA A 391 11.48 -8.40 24.22
CA ALA A 391 10.95 -8.89 22.97
C ALA A 391 11.15 -10.40 22.78
N LEU A 392 12.32 -10.93 23.16
CA LEU A 392 12.62 -12.35 23.09
C LEU A 392 11.75 -13.13 24.10
N MET A 393 11.58 -12.64 25.33
CA MET A 393 10.73 -13.26 26.33
C MET A 393 9.26 -13.29 25.87
N MET A 394 8.76 -12.22 25.26
CA MET A 394 7.41 -12.19 24.67
C MET A 394 7.24 -13.27 23.60
N ASN A 395 8.25 -13.49 22.74
CA ASN A 395 8.23 -14.54 21.73
C ASN A 395 8.26 -15.95 22.34
N GLU A 396 8.99 -16.13 23.43
CA GLU A 396 8.99 -17.42 24.16
C GLU A 396 7.65 -17.73 24.79
N ILE A 397 6.97 -16.72 25.34
CA ILE A 397 5.62 -16.89 25.92
C ILE A 397 4.63 -17.22 24.79
N GLU A 398 4.68 -16.50 23.68
CA GLU A 398 3.77 -16.72 22.54
C GLU A 398 3.91 -18.13 21.95
N ALA A 399 5.12 -18.67 21.91
CA ALA A 399 5.38 -20.03 21.43
C ALA A 399 4.74 -21.15 22.29
N LYS A 400 4.25 -20.81 23.49
CA LYS A 400 3.66 -21.75 24.45
C LYS A 400 2.15 -21.54 24.59
N PRO A 401 1.28 -22.33 23.92
CA PRO A 401 -0.16 -22.11 23.86
C PRO A 401 -0.83 -21.95 25.25
N TYR A 402 -0.37 -22.72 26.24
CA TYR A 402 -0.93 -22.64 27.59
C TYR A 402 -0.62 -21.32 28.30
N LEU A 403 0.54 -20.68 28.02
CA LEU A 403 0.85 -19.35 28.55
C LEU A 403 0.01 -18.30 27.85
N MET A 404 -0.21 -18.43 26.55
CA MET A 404 -1.06 -17.49 25.83
C MET A 404 -2.52 -17.51 26.28
N GLU A 405 -3.03 -18.67 26.74
CA GLU A 405 -4.35 -18.73 27.34
C GLU A 405 -4.40 -17.90 28.64
N MET A 406 -3.40 -18.09 29.51
CA MET A 406 -3.27 -17.29 30.75
C MET A 406 -3.11 -15.78 30.47
N ILE A 407 -2.38 -15.41 29.40
CA ILE A 407 -2.25 -14.00 28.99
C ILE A 407 -3.60 -13.42 28.57
N ARG A 408 -4.43 -14.16 27.82
CA ARG A 408 -5.76 -13.73 27.40
C ARG A 408 -6.67 -13.49 28.59
N GLU A 409 -6.72 -14.44 29.53
CA GLU A 409 -7.50 -14.31 30.77
C GLU A 409 -7.07 -13.08 31.58
N LYS A 410 -5.76 -12.91 31.79
CA LYS A 410 -5.22 -11.76 32.53
C LYS A 410 -5.49 -10.42 31.81
N ALA A 411 -5.43 -10.38 30.48
CA ALA A 411 -5.71 -9.20 29.70
C ALA A 411 -7.18 -8.78 29.84
N GLU A 412 -8.11 -9.75 29.78
CA GLU A 412 -9.53 -9.52 29.98
C GLU A 412 -9.82 -9.00 31.41
N ASP A 413 -9.25 -9.65 32.45
CA ASP A 413 -9.43 -9.26 33.85
C ASP A 413 -8.91 -7.85 34.14
N LYS A 414 -7.82 -7.43 33.50
CA LYS A 414 -7.20 -6.12 33.68
C LYS A 414 -7.73 -5.04 32.72
N GLY A 415 -8.50 -5.41 31.71
CA GLY A 415 -9.01 -4.49 30.70
C GLY A 415 -7.92 -3.87 29.81
N VAL A 416 -6.83 -4.62 29.54
CA VAL A 416 -5.72 -4.23 28.68
C VAL A 416 -5.67 -5.09 27.41
N THR A 417 -4.90 -4.70 26.41
CA THR A 417 -4.71 -5.53 25.22
C THR A 417 -3.87 -6.78 25.51
N ILE A 418 -4.00 -7.81 24.67
CA ILE A 418 -3.17 -9.02 24.79
C ILE A 418 -1.69 -8.68 24.64
N GLU A 419 -1.33 -7.75 23.75
CA GLU A 419 0.04 -7.31 23.52
C GLU A 419 0.63 -6.61 24.76
N GLU A 420 -0.13 -5.69 25.37
CA GLU A 420 0.26 -5.04 26.62
C GLU A 420 0.42 -6.03 27.78
N MET A 421 -0.50 -7.00 27.89
CA MET A 421 -0.40 -8.01 28.94
C MET A 421 0.80 -8.93 28.75
N LEU A 422 1.08 -9.32 27.52
CA LEU A 422 2.23 -10.12 27.14
C LEU A 422 3.55 -9.41 27.52
N GLU A 423 3.65 -8.11 27.23
CA GLU A 423 4.81 -7.30 27.59
C GLU A 423 4.97 -7.17 29.10
N LEU A 424 3.87 -6.97 29.84
CA LEU A 424 3.90 -6.90 31.31
C LEU A 424 4.37 -8.20 31.93
N ASP A 425 3.86 -9.35 31.47
CA ASP A 425 4.28 -10.66 31.97
C ASP A 425 5.75 -10.97 31.59
N ALA A 426 6.19 -10.61 30.40
CA ALA A 426 7.58 -10.75 30.00
C ALA A 426 8.53 -9.97 30.93
N LYS A 427 8.23 -8.70 31.19
CA LYS A 427 9.00 -7.87 32.14
C LYS A 427 9.02 -8.47 33.55
N TRP A 428 7.87 -8.94 34.02
CA TRP A 428 7.77 -9.56 35.33
C TRP A 428 8.62 -10.85 35.45
N ILE A 429 8.63 -11.70 34.43
CA ILE A 429 9.46 -12.92 34.41
C ILE A 429 10.94 -12.54 34.47
N ILE A 430 11.40 -11.63 33.61
CA ILE A 430 12.79 -11.16 33.55
C ILE A 430 13.25 -10.60 34.91
N GLU A 431 12.42 -9.79 35.57
CA GLU A 431 12.73 -9.23 36.88
C GLU A 431 12.85 -10.30 37.99
N ASN A 432 12.05 -11.36 37.89
CA ASN A 432 12.08 -12.44 38.90
C ASN A 432 13.15 -13.51 38.62
N GLU A 433 13.61 -13.69 37.39
CA GLU A 433 14.75 -14.56 37.06
C GLU A 433 16.09 -13.92 37.44
N LYS A 434 16.18 -12.61 37.51
CA LYS A 434 17.38 -11.85 37.94
C LYS A 434 17.53 -11.78 39.48
N ARG A 435 16.55 -12.23 40.25
CA ARG A 435 16.57 -12.32 41.72
C ARG A 435 17.01 -13.69 42.17
#